data_710db8a097e9b26fe61b68e8e126e691
#
_entry.id   710db8a097e9b26fe61b68e8e126e691
#
_cell.length_a   1.000
_cell.length_b   1.000
_cell.length_c   1.000
_cell.angle_alpha   90.00
_cell.angle_beta   90.00
_cell.angle_gamma   90.00
#
_symmetry.space_group_name_H-M   'P 1'
#
loop_
_entity.id
_entity.type
_entity.pdbx_description
1 polymer ?
#
loop_
_entity_poly.entity_id
_entity_poly.type
_entity_poly.pdbx_seq_one_letter_code
_entity_poly.pdbx_strand_id
1 'polypeptide(L)'
;MKHCISKGRMLPVLVFILTACQQVNSPQNSGVIHTINGPVKVDKLKFTFTHEHLMSNFGKDPDEAPQYDEAALLSQVIPYLRKIKSLGVSSIFDCTAAYFGRRVDLLKIMADSTGIQIVTNTGFYGAADDRYVPEFAFRATAEEISKIWIEEFEEGIDGTEVRPGFVKLAFDDGMPSEIDKKLFRAGILTHLSTGLTLAVHTGNNPEAATEQLKLLTQYHVSPDAWVWVHAHLVEDVELLLSAASSGAWISLDGAKESNVQEYINKIDRFRSQNLLHKILLSHDGDGFPMGGEIREFDAIPRHLIPAMLTNGFTEKDVDQITVRNPKEAFMIRTRTTD
;
A
#
# COMPACT_ATOMS: atom_id res chain seq x y z
N MET A 1 -92.26 13.32 21.21
CA MET A 1 -90.91 13.74 21.67
C MET A 1 -89.92 12.86 20.97
N LYS A 2 -89.17 13.44 20.05
CA LYS A 2 -88.19 12.72 19.18
C LYS A 2 -86.84 12.76 19.84
N HIS A 3 -86.27 11.58 20.16
CA HIS A 3 -84.85 11.47 20.61
C HIS A 3 -83.96 11.28 19.42
N CYS A 4 -83.01 12.21 19.28
CA CYS A 4 -81.99 12.21 18.25
C CYS A 4 -80.76 11.49 18.80
N ILE A 5 -80.36 10.36 18.21
CA ILE A 5 -79.14 9.61 18.57
C ILE A 5 -78.01 10.06 17.64
N SER A 6 -77.05 10.74 18.22
CA SER A 6 -75.79 11.13 17.55
C SER A 6 -74.91 9.94 17.35
N LYS A 7 -74.58 9.62 16.09
CA LYS A 7 -73.51 8.62 15.72
C LYS A 7 -72.17 9.28 15.74
N GLY A 8 -71.36 8.95 16.76
CA GLY A 8 -69.93 9.29 16.77
C GLY A 8 -69.16 8.51 15.70
N ARG A 9 -68.51 9.22 14.80
CA ARG A 9 -67.55 8.65 13.84
C ARG A 9 -66.14 8.49 14.52
N MET A 10 -65.74 7.24 14.74
CA MET A 10 -64.33 6.93 15.06
C MET A 10 -63.47 7.07 13.80
N LEU A 11 -62.54 8.02 13.83
CA LEU A 11 -61.43 8.07 12.85
C LEU A 11 -60.37 7.02 13.22
N PRO A 12 -59.85 6.22 12.26
CA PRO A 12 -58.73 5.36 12.53
C PRO A 12 -57.45 6.20 12.59
N VAL A 13 -56.69 6.08 13.69
CA VAL A 13 -55.33 6.63 13.82
C VAL A 13 -54.39 5.70 13.06
N LEU A 14 -53.91 6.18 11.92
CA LEU A 14 -52.84 5.49 11.15
C LEU A 14 -51.51 5.75 11.84
N VAL A 15 -50.98 4.73 12.53
CA VAL A 15 -49.62 4.78 13.08
C VAL A 15 -48.63 4.45 11.94
N PHE A 16 -47.97 5.49 11.44
CA PHE A 16 -46.82 5.30 10.56
C PHE A 16 -45.62 4.83 11.39
N ILE A 17 -45.28 3.55 11.28
CA ILE A 17 -43.98 3.03 11.76
C ILE A 17 -42.93 3.47 10.74
N LEU A 18 -42.20 4.53 11.05
CA LEU A 18 -40.96 4.90 10.34
C LEU A 18 -39.90 3.88 10.69
N THR A 19 -39.72 2.87 9.84
CA THR A 19 -38.57 2.02 9.86
C THR A 19 -37.40 2.88 9.38
N ALA A 20 -36.59 3.37 10.31
CA ALA A 20 -35.31 3.97 9.99
C ALA A 20 -34.40 2.85 9.46
N CYS A 21 -34.29 2.71 8.12
CA CYS A 21 -33.18 2.04 7.51
C CYS A 21 -31.89 2.80 7.91
N GLN A 22 -31.14 2.26 8.85
CA GLN A 22 -29.74 2.66 8.99
C GLN A 22 -29.07 2.29 7.67
N GLN A 23 -28.82 3.30 6.84
CA GLN A 23 -27.88 3.18 5.75
C GLN A 23 -26.54 2.85 6.41
N VAL A 24 -26.07 1.62 6.22
CA VAL A 24 -24.66 1.28 6.38
C VAL A 24 -23.95 2.19 5.39
N ASN A 25 -23.28 3.20 5.90
CA ASN A 25 -22.42 4.06 5.09
C ASN A 25 -21.31 3.16 4.54
N SER A 26 -21.43 2.77 3.27
CA SER A 26 -20.29 2.30 2.51
C SER A 26 -19.17 3.35 2.63
N PRO A 27 -17.91 2.97 2.81
CA PRO A 27 -16.81 3.92 2.90
C PRO A 27 -16.83 4.80 1.66
N GLN A 28 -17.23 6.05 1.83
CA GLN A 28 -17.23 7.03 0.75
C GLN A 28 -15.81 7.20 0.25
N ASN A 29 -15.66 7.31 -1.04
CA ASN A 29 -14.44 7.67 -1.77
C ASN A 29 -13.83 8.93 -1.13
N SER A 30 -12.99 8.75 -0.10
CA SER A 30 -12.61 9.83 0.82
C SER A 30 -11.59 10.79 0.21
N GLY A 31 -10.91 10.36 -0.86
CA GLY A 31 -9.76 11.10 -1.40
C GLY A 31 -8.65 11.32 -0.36
N VAL A 32 -8.54 10.43 0.61
CA VAL A 32 -7.65 10.51 1.78
C VAL A 32 -6.67 9.35 1.79
N ILE A 33 -5.50 9.60 2.34
CA ILE A 33 -4.52 8.58 2.73
C ILE A 33 -4.02 8.89 4.14
N HIS A 34 -3.69 7.86 4.91
CA HIS A 34 -3.07 8.02 6.21
C HIS A 34 -1.56 8.18 6.07
N THR A 35 -1.02 9.21 6.70
CA THR A 35 0.41 9.42 6.87
C THR A 35 0.78 9.29 8.34
N ILE A 36 2.06 9.24 8.64
CA ILE A 36 2.58 9.24 10.02
C ILE A 36 2.05 10.45 10.83
N ASN A 37 1.75 11.56 10.16
CA ASN A 37 1.23 12.79 10.77
C ASN A 37 -0.30 12.91 10.71
N GLY A 38 -0.98 11.79 10.45
CA GLY A 38 -2.44 11.74 10.34
C GLY A 38 -2.95 11.73 8.90
N PRO A 39 -4.27 11.76 8.71
CA PRO A 39 -4.91 11.67 7.40
C PRO A 39 -4.70 12.96 6.60
N VAL A 40 -4.35 12.80 5.33
CA VAL A 40 -4.22 13.91 4.37
C VAL A 40 -5.04 13.65 3.12
N LYS A 41 -5.50 14.73 2.44
CA LYS A 41 -6.07 14.59 1.10
C LYS A 41 -5.00 14.09 0.15
N VAL A 42 -5.33 13.13 -0.72
CA VAL A 42 -4.39 12.54 -1.69
C VAL A 42 -3.70 13.59 -2.57
N ASP A 43 -4.32 14.74 -2.81
CA ASP A 43 -3.71 15.86 -3.55
C ASP A 43 -2.50 16.49 -2.86
N LYS A 44 -2.28 16.21 -1.58
CA LYS A 44 -1.08 16.62 -0.84
C LYS A 44 0.13 15.76 -1.19
N LEU A 45 -0.09 14.50 -1.61
CA LEU A 45 0.96 13.69 -2.20
C LEU A 45 1.34 14.31 -3.55
N LYS A 46 2.63 14.62 -3.73
CA LYS A 46 3.18 15.10 -4.99
C LYS A 46 4.09 14.04 -5.56
N PHE A 47 5.32 14.34 -5.90
CA PHE A 47 6.28 13.34 -6.32
C PHE A 47 6.50 12.32 -5.19
N THR A 48 6.13 11.06 -5.43
CA THR A 48 6.02 10.01 -4.42
C THR A 48 6.83 8.78 -4.80
N PHE A 49 7.60 8.28 -3.84
CA PHE A 49 8.17 6.93 -3.90
C PHE A 49 7.24 5.97 -3.17
N THR A 50 6.83 4.91 -3.85
CA THR A 50 5.81 3.98 -3.35
C THR A 50 6.34 2.73 -2.67
N HIS A 51 7.67 2.55 -2.65
CA HIS A 51 8.32 1.41 -2.02
C HIS A 51 9.77 1.73 -1.64
N GLU A 52 9.96 2.18 -0.42
CA GLU A 52 11.27 2.32 0.21
C GLU A 52 11.20 1.75 1.64
N HIS A 53 12.37 1.51 2.22
CA HIS A 53 12.56 1.22 3.63
C HIS A 53 13.36 2.36 4.26
N LEU A 54 12.83 3.03 5.29
CA LEU A 54 13.59 4.06 6.01
C LEU A 54 14.49 3.44 7.07
N MET A 55 14.14 2.24 7.48
CA MET A 55 14.92 1.32 8.32
C MET A 55 14.39 -0.10 8.11
N SER A 56 15.21 -1.12 8.33
CA SER A 56 14.75 -2.51 8.33
C SER A 56 15.62 -3.41 9.18
N ASN A 57 15.04 -4.55 9.59
CA ASN A 57 15.74 -5.66 10.25
C ASN A 57 16.32 -6.67 9.25
N PHE A 58 16.44 -6.31 7.98
CA PHE A 58 16.88 -7.25 6.96
C PHE A 58 18.19 -7.94 7.35
N GLY A 59 18.17 -9.27 7.35
CA GLY A 59 19.33 -10.11 7.71
C GLY A 59 19.50 -10.38 9.22
N LYS A 60 18.64 -9.87 10.10
CA LYS A 60 18.62 -10.15 11.55
C LYS A 60 17.52 -11.15 11.93
N ASP A 61 17.66 -11.73 13.11
CA ASP A 61 16.64 -12.59 13.69
C ASP A 61 15.45 -11.74 14.15
N PRO A 62 14.21 -12.05 13.73
CA PRO A 62 13.01 -11.30 14.14
C PRO A 62 12.66 -11.46 15.62
N ASP A 63 13.13 -12.52 16.29
CA ASP A 63 12.93 -12.73 17.74
C ASP A 63 13.71 -11.72 18.59
N GLU A 64 14.73 -11.09 18.01
CA GLU A 64 15.35 -9.92 18.59
C GLU A 64 14.54 -8.69 18.13
N ALA A 65 13.69 -8.16 19.03
CA ALA A 65 13.00 -6.89 18.78
C ALA A 65 14.00 -5.85 18.22
N PRO A 66 13.64 -5.09 17.16
CA PRO A 66 14.58 -4.23 16.48
C PRO A 66 15.17 -3.17 17.43
N GLN A 67 16.33 -3.45 17.95
CA GLN A 67 17.09 -2.51 18.76
C GLN A 67 18.00 -1.71 17.85
N TYR A 68 17.42 -0.69 17.20
CA TYR A 68 18.22 0.28 16.47
C TYR A 68 19.05 1.13 17.43
N ASP A 69 20.30 1.43 17.05
CA ASP A 69 20.95 2.64 17.55
C ASP A 69 20.20 3.85 16.97
N GLU A 70 19.23 4.35 17.71
CA GLU A 70 18.35 5.42 17.26
C GLU A 70 19.11 6.70 16.92
N ALA A 71 20.18 7.02 17.67
CA ALA A 71 20.98 8.19 17.39
C ALA A 71 21.74 8.04 16.06
N ALA A 72 22.36 6.88 15.82
CA ALA A 72 23.02 6.58 14.55
C ALA A 72 22.03 6.61 13.38
N LEU A 73 20.88 5.94 13.54
CA LEU A 73 19.80 5.88 12.54
C LEU A 73 19.32 7.27 12.16
N LEU A 74 18.92 8.08 13.13
CA LEU A 74 18.39 9.43 12.87
C LEU A 74 19.47 10.36 12.28
N SER A 75 20.74 10.23 12.72
CA SER A 75 21.85 11.01 12.18
C SER A 75 22.18 10.66 10.73
N GLN A 76 21.88 9.46 10.28
CA GLN A 76 22.08 9.00 8.89
C GLN A 76 20.87 9.31 8.02
N VAL A 77 19.67 8.92 8.45
CA VAL A 77 18.47 8.95 7.60
C VAL A 77 17.92 10.36 7.43
N ILE A 78 17.91 11.21 8.46
CA ILE A 78 17.33 12.56 8.35
C ILE A 78 18.07 13.44 7.32
N PRO A 79 19.43 13.51 7.31
CA PRO A 79 20.14 14.26 6.25
C PRO A 79 19.88 13.67 4.86
N TYR A 80 19.82 12.34 4.73
CA TYR A 80 19.51 11.69 3.47
C TYR A 80 18.11 12.01 2.97
N LEU A 81 17.10 11.97 3.82
CA LEU A 81 15.74 12.38 3.47
C LEU A 81 15.64 13.86 3.08
N ARG A 82 16.43 14.75 3.70
CA ARG A 82 16.52 16.15 3.26
C ARG A 82 17.13 16.28 1.86
N LYS A 83 18.15 15.45 1.53
CA LYS A 83 18.68 15.34 0.17
C LYS A 83 17.57 14.88 -0.80
N ILE A 84 16.86 13.82 -0.49
CA ILE A 84 15.74 13.30 -1.29
C ILE A 84 14.66 14.37 -1.50
N LYS A 85 14.27 15.09 -0.44
CA LYS A 85 13.31 16.20 -0.55
C LYS A 85 13.80 17.31 -1.48
N SER A 86 15.10 17.64 -1.45
CA SER A 86 15.68 18.66 -2.33
C SER A 86 15.65 18.28 -3.81
N LEU A 87 15.49 16.98 -4.12
CA LEU A 87 15.26 16.45 -5.46
C LEU A 87 13.78 16.47 -5.89
N GLY A 88 12.92 17.10 -5.09
CA GLY A 88 11.48 17.27 -5.39
C GLY A 88 10.56 16.21 -4.80
N VAL A 89 11.07 15.17 -4.16
CA VAL A 89 10.26 14.13 -3.54
C VAL A 89 9.54 14.68 -2.32
N SER A 90 8.23 14.47 -2.26
CA SER A 90 7.38 14.98 -1.19
C SER A 90 6.81 13.89 -0.28
N SER A 91 6.73 12.66 -0.78
CA SER A 91 6.09 11.55 -0.09
C SER A 91 6.86 10.26 -0.28
N ILE A 92 6.92 9.44 0.76
CA ILE A 92 7.59 8.13 0.76
C ILE A 92 6.69 7.13 1.47
N PHE A 93 6.50 5.97 0.86
CA PHE A 93 5.85 4.81 1.47
C PHE A 93 6.93 3.92 2.08
N ASP A 94 6.94 3.84 3.40
CA ASP A 94 7.81 2.93 4.13
C ASP A 94 7.19 1.53 4.14
N CYS A 95 7.84 0.60 3.46
CA CYS A 95 7.36 -0.77 3.28
C CYS A 95 7.86 -1.73 4.36
N THR A 96 8.48 -1.22 5.41
CA THR A 96 8.94 -2.03 6.54
C THR A 96 7.75 -2.50 7.37
N ALA A 97 7.45 -3.79 7.31
CA ALA A 97 6.32 -4.41 8.01
C ALA A 97 6.62 -4.60 9.51
N ALA A 98 5.59 -4.94 10.30
CA ALA A 98 5.64 -5.03 11.76
C ALA A 98 6.88 -5.79 12.31
N TYR A 99 7.04 -7.05 11.94
CA TYR A 99 8.15 -7.91 12.40
C TYR A 99 9.42 -7.80 11.54
N PHE A 100 9.38 -6.96 10.52
CA PHE A 100 10.51 -6.65 9.64
C PHE A 100 11.31 -5.41 10.10
N GLY A 101 10.95 -4.83 11.24
CA GLY A 101 11.66 -3.70 11.85
C GLY A 101 10.93 -2.37 11.87
N ARG A 102 9.61 -2.33 11.61
CA ARG A 102 8.80 -1.11 11.67
C ARG A 102 8.90 -0.43 13.04
N ARG A 103 9.22 0.89 13.06
CA ARG A 103 9.25 1.76 14.25
C ARG A 103 8.54 3.08 13.92
N VAL A 104 7.23 3.14 14.23
CA VAL A 104 6.38 4.31 13.90
C VAL A 104 6.80 5.58 14.64
N ASP A 105 7.37 5.45 15.81
CA ASP A 105 7.94 6.56 16.59
C ASP A 105 9.15 7.21 15.88
N LEU A 106 10.06 6.42 15.33
CA LEU A 106 11.19 6.90 14.55
C LEU A 106 10.74 7.49 13.20
N LEU A 107 9.78 6.88 12.52
CA LEU A 107 9.17 7.42 11.31
C LEU A 107 8.54 8.80 11.58
N LYS A 108 7.91 8.99 12.75
CA LYS A 108 7.34 10.27 13.17
C LYS A 108 8.42 11.35 13.31
N ILE A 109 9.54 11.03 13.99
CA ILE A 109 10.67 11.95 14.13
C ILE A 109 11.23 12.33 12.75
N MET A 110 11.37 11.38 11.83
CA MET A 110 11.86 11.63 10.46
C MET A 110 10.90 12.52 9.68
N ALA A 111 9.59 12.25 9.73
CA ALA A 111 8.58 13.04 9.05
C ALA A 111 8.58 14.50 9.56
N ASP A 112 8.58 14.70 10.88
CA ASP A 112 8.60 16.03 11.50
C ASP A 112 9.89 16.80 11.19
N SER A 113 11.04 16.11 11.18
CA SER A 113 12.35 16.73 10.92
C SER A 113 12.59 17.11 9.47
N THR A 114 11.89 16.48 8.54
CA THR A 114 12.11 16.66 7.10
C THR A 114 10.91 17.30 6.40
N GLY A 115 9.71 17.13 6.94
CA GLY A 115 8.46 17.54 6.31
C GLY A 115 8.13 16.71 5.05
N ILE A 116 8.69 15.50 4.91
CA ILE A 116 8.25 14.49 3.95
C ILE A 116 7.00 13.82 4.49
N GLN A 117 6.00 13.58 3.64
CA GLN A 117 4.83 12.78 4.00
C GLN A 117 5.25 11.31 4.00
N ILE A 118 5.39 10.70 5.17
CA ILE A 118 5.71 9.29 5.30
C ILE A 118 4.40 8.52 5.49
N VAL A 119 4.20 7.47 4.69
CA VAL A 119 3.08 6.54 4.78
C VAL A 119 3.62 5.20 5.26
N THR A 120 3.09 4.69 6.36
CA THR A 120 3.45 3.36 6.89
C THR A 120 2.35 2.34 6.61
N ASN A 121 2.58 1.10 6.95
CA ASN A 121 1.74 -0.04 6.60
C ASN A 121 1.27 -0.84 7.81
N THR A 122 0.30 -1.71 7.59
CA THR A 122 0.03 -2.90 8.38
C THR A 122 0.35 -4.15 7.55
N GLY A 123 0.31 -5.32 8.14
CA GLY A 123 0.58 -6.59 7.44
C GLY A 123 1.79 -7.32 7.97
N PHE A 124 1.99 -8.56 7.50
CA PHE A 124 3.14 -9.39 7.84
C PHE A 124 3.91 -9.78 6.57
N TYR A 125 5.22 -9.87 6.70
CA TYR A 125 6.11 -10.18 5.59
C TYR A 125 6.36 -11.68 5.52
N GLY A 126 5.71 -12.40 4.58
CA GLY A 126 5.77 -13.85 4.44
C GLY A 126 6.93 -14.38 3.60
N ALA A 127 7.72 -13.53 2.94
CA ALA A 127 8.91 -13.98 2.23
C ALA A 127 10.10 -14.23 3.19
N ALA A 128 11.22 -14.73 2.66
CA ALA A 128 12.42 -15.11 3.40
C ALA A 128 12.17 -16.31 4.34
N ASP A 129 11.55 -17.36 3.82
CA ASP A 129 11.19 -18.59 4.54
C ASP A 129 10.29 -18.29 5.77
N ASP A 130 9.31 -17.40 5.61
CA ASP A 130 8.36 -16.97 6.65
C ASP A 130 9.00 -16.36 7.90
N ARG A 131 10.28 -16.03 7.85
CA ARG A 131 11.07 -15.58 9.00
C ARG A 131 10.43 -14.42 9.77
N TYR A 132 9.74 -13.52 9.08
CA TYR A 132 9.12 -12.33 9.66
C TYR A 132 7.61 -12.48 9.89
N VAL A 133 7.11 -13.70 9.86
CA VAL A 133 5.73 -14.03 10.22
C VAL A 133 5.68 -14.39 11.71
N PRO A 134 4.89 -13.72 12.54
CA PRO A 134 4.82 -14.04 13.96
C PRO A 134 4.23 -15.44 14.19
N GLU A 135 4.73 -16.15 15.19
CA GLU A 135 4.37 -17.55 15.45
C GLU A 135 2.86 -17.79 15.57
N PHE A 136 2.14 -16.83 16.20
CA PHE A 136 0.70 -16.95 16.35
C PHE A 136 -0.05 -16.98 15.01
N ALA A 137 0.47 -16.32 13.97
CA ALA A 137 -0.18 -16.26 12.65
C ALA A 137 -0.27 -17.63 11.97
N PHE A 138 0.63 -18.56 12.29
CA PHE A 138 0.54 -19.94 11.77
C PHE A 138 -0.68 -20.69 12.32
N ARG A 139 -1.15 -20.34 13.54
CA ARG A 139 -2.30 -20.99 14.19
C ARG A 139 -3.60 -20.21 14.01
N ALA A 140 -3.51 -18.89 13.82
CA ALA A 140 -4.65 -18.01 13.62
C ALA A 140 -5.34 -18.25 12.27
N THR A 141 -6.62 -17.93 12.19
CA THR A 141 -7.37 -17.85 10.92
C THR A 141 -7.07 -16.53 10.19
N ALA A 142 -7.45 -16.44 8.92
CA ALA A 142 -7.33 -15.19 8.16
C ALA A 142 -8.17 -14.06 8.78
N GLU A 143 -9.34 -14.38 9.32
CA GLU A 143 -10.24 -13.45 10.02
C GLU A 143 -9.61 -12.89 11.30
N GLU A 144 -8.95 -13.75 12.09
CA GLU A 144 -8.25 -13.32 13.32
C GLU A 144 -7.07 -12.42 13.00
N ILE A 145 -6.30 -12.72 11.94
CA ILE A 145 -5.20 -11.87 11.49
C ILE A 145 -5.73 -10.55 10.94
N SER A 146 -6.76 -10.57 10.10
CA SER A 146 -7.33 -9.35 9.52
C SER A 146 -7.88 -8.40 10.61
N LYS A 147 -8.43 -8.95 11.70
CA LYS A 147 -8.91 -8.16 12.82
C LYS A 147 -7.80 -7.32 13.44
N ILE A 148 -6.59 -7.86 13.60
CA ILE A 148 -5.43 -7.12 14.11
C ILE A 148 -5.11 -5.93 13.18
N TRP A 149 -5.11 -6.15 11.87
CA TRP A 149 -4.79 -5.10 10.91
C TRP A 149 -5.89 -4.05 10.77
N ILE A 150 -7.15 -4.44 10.97
CA ILE A 150 -8.30 -3.53 11.06
C ILE A 150 -8.20 -2.69 12.34
N GLU A 151 -7.85 -3.29 13.48
CA GLU A 151 -7.63 -2.57 14.74
C GLU A 151 -6.48 -1.55 14.61
N GLU A 152 -5.35 -1.88 13.95
CA GLU A 152 -4.30 -0.90 13.66
C GLU A 152 -4.83 0.27 12.78
N PHE A 153 -5.74 0.00 11.86
CA PHE A 153 -6.34 1.05 11.03
C PHE A 153 -7.32 1.93 11.81
N GLU A 154 -8.10 1.37 12.72
CA GLU A 154 -9.15 2.08 13.48
C GLU A 154 -8.59 2.80 14.70
N GLU A 155 -7.69 2.16 15.44
CA GLU A 155 -7.20 2.61 16.73
C GLU A 155 -5.78 3.16 16.68
N GLY A 156 -4.96 2.69 15.73
CA GLY A 156 -3.56 3.08 15.57
C GLY A 156 -2.59 1.94 15.87
N ILE A 157 -1.38 2.07 15.34
CA ILE A 157 -0.30 1.09 15.39
C ILE A 157 0.41 1.18 16.74
N ASP A 158 0.65 0.04 17.40
CA ASP A 158 1.47 -0.08 18.60
C ASP A 158 1.04 0.88 19.74
N GLY A 159 -0.27 1.14 19.87
CA GLY A 159 -0.83 2.04 20.88
C GLY A 159 -0.59 3.53 20.62
N THR A 160 -0.21 3.90 19.41
CA THR A 160 -0.07 5.29 18.96
C THR A 160 -1.32 5.74 18.18
N GLU A 161 -1.40 7.02 17.80
CA GLU A 161 -2.43 7.53 16.89
C GLU A 161 -2.08 7.34 15.40
N VAL A 162 -0.92 6.76 15.10
CA VAL A 162 -0.47 6.51 13.72
C VAL A 162 -1.25 5.37 13.10
N ARG A 163 -1.86 5.61 11.96
CA ARG A 163 -2.66 4.63 11.23
C ARG A 163 -1.98 4.22 9.93
N PRO A 164 -2.10 2.94 9.52
CA PRO A 164 -1.52 2.48 8.26
C PRO A 164 -2.21 3.13 7.06
N GLY A 165 -1.44 3.37 5.97
CA GLY A 165 -1.97 3.83 4.69
C GLY A 165 -2.14 2.71 3.66
N PHE A 166 -1.61 1.52 3.91
CA PHE A 166 -1.71 0.33 3.04
C PHE A 166 -1.42 -0.96 3.81
N VAL A 167 -1.68 -2.10 3.19
CA VAL A 167 -1.30 -3.43 3.70
C VAL A 167 -0.05 -3.89 2.96
N LYS A 168 1.02 -4.22 3.67
CA LYS A 168 2.25 -4.81 3.11
C LYS A 168 2.29 -6.30 3.39
N LEU A 169 2.40 -7.09 2.32
CA LEU A 169 2.54 -8.54 2.35
C LEU A 169 3.74 -8.97 1.51
N ALA A 170 4.15 -10.23 1.66
CA ALA A 170 5.19 -10.82 0.86
C ALA A 170 4.96 -12.32 0.68
N PHE A 171 5.38 -12.85 -0.46
CA PHE A 171 5.37 -14.27 -0.80
C PHE A 171 6.79 -14.69 -1.12
N ASP A 172 7.16 -15.90 -0.74
CA ASP A 172 8.38 -16.56 -1.22
C ASP A 172 8.28 -16.92 -2.71
N ASP A 173 9.42 -17.25 -3.31
CA ASP A 173 9.47 -17.72 -4.70
C ASP A 173 8.77 -19.07 -4.87
N GLY A 174 8.18 -19.27 -6.05
CA GLY A 174 7.50 -20.50 -6.43
C GLY A 174 6.02 -20.56 -6.02
N MET A 175 5.53 -21.76 -5.79
CA MET A 175 4.11 -21.95 -5.42
C MET A 175 3.81 -21.39 -4.04
N PRO A 176 2.80 -20.52 -3.91
CA PRO A 176 2.42 -19.94 -2.63
C PRO A 176 2.12 -20.99 -1.56
N SER A 177 2.72 -20.83 -0.41
CA SER A 177 2.47 -21.66 0.77
C SER A 177 1.06 -21.46 1.34
N GLU A 178 0.64 -22.29 2.27
CA GLU A 178 -0.66 -22.10 2.93
C GLU A 178 -0.68 -20.87 3.84
N ILE A 179 0.48 -20.47 4.41
CA ILE A 179 0.56 -19.25 5.18
C ILE A 179 0.51 -18.02 4.27
N ASP A 180 1.19 -18.02 3.11
CA ASP A 180 1.09 -16.93 2.13
C ASP A 180 -0.35 -16.67 1.71
N LYS A 181 -1.07 -17.74 1.33
CA LYS A 181 -2.48 -17.65 0.96
C LYS A 181 -3.36 -17.16 2.12
N LYS A 182 -3.06 -17.58 3.35
CA LYS A 182 -3.77 -17.13 4.54
C LYS A 182 -3.54 -15.64 4.81
N LEU A 183 -2.29 -15.19 4.76
CA LEU A 183 -1.95 -13.77 4.92
C LEU A 183 -2.60 -12.91 3.82
N PHE A 184 -2.63 -13.41 2.58
CA PHE A 184 -3.28 -12.66 1.50
C PHE A 184 -4.82 -12.60 1.67
N ARG A 185 -5.46 -13.68 2.14
CA ARG A 185 -6.89 -13.65 2.51
C ARG A 185 -7.15 -12.66 3.63
N ALA A 186 -6.31 -12.62 4.66
CA ALA A 186 -6.40 -11.63 5.73
C ALA A 186 -6.27 -10.20 5.18
N GLY A 187 -5.35 -9.96 4.24
CA GLY A 187 -5.21 -8.71 3.52
C GLY A 187 -6.48 -8.31 2.75
N ILE A 188 -7.08 -9.25 2.03
CA ILE A 188 -8.35 -9.05 1.32
C ILE A 188 -9.47 -8.64 2.30
N LEU A 189 -9.63 -9.34 3.43
CA LEU A 189 -10.61 -9.02 4.45
C LEU A 189 -10.36 -7.63 5.05
N THR A 190 -9.09 -7.28 5.27
CA THR A 190 -8.69 -5.94 5.71
C THR A 190 -9.06 -4.88 4.67
N HIS A 191 -8.76 -5.13 3.38
CA HIS A 191 -9.15 -4.22 2.29
C HIS A 191 -10.67 -3.99 2.25
N LEU A 192 -11.47 -5.05 2.33
CA LEU A 192 -12.93 -4.95 2.31
C LEU A 192 -13.49 -4.12 3.46
N SER A 193 -12.84 -4.15 4.63
CA SER A 193 -13.26 -3.39 5.81
C SER A 193 -12.74 -1.96 5.82
N THR A 194 -11.52 -1.72 5.32
CA THR A 194 -10.81 -0.44 5.49
C THR A 194 -10.60 0.35 4.21
N GLY A 195 -10.59 -0.32 3.06
CA GLY A 195 -10.21 0.28 1.77
C GLY A 195 -8.70 0.40 1.54
N LEU A 196 -7.85 -0.16 2.42
CA LEU A 196 -6.39 -0.15 2.26
C LEU A 196 -5.95 -0.99 1.06
N THR A 197 -5.04 -0.47 0.26
CA THR A 197 -4.46 -1.17 -0.90
C THR A 197 -3.47 -2.25 -0.44
N LEU A 198 -3.45 -3.37 -1.14
CA LEU A 198 -2.58 -4.51 -0.89
C LEU A 198 -1.29 -4.38 -1.70
N ALA A 199 -0.18 -4.02 -1.07
CA ALA A 199 1.14 -4.00 -1.70
C ALA A 199 1.86 -5.32 -1.37
N VAL A 200 2.03 -6.19 -2.37
CA VAL A 200 2.49 -7.55 -2.16
C VAL A 200 3.83 -7.79 -2.87
N HIS A 201 4.87 -8.11 -2.09
CA HIS A 201 6.12 -8.64 -2.64
C HIS A 201 5.80 -9.95 -3.37
N THR A 202 5.75 -9.87 -4.70
CA THR A 202 5.43 -10.99 -5.57
C THR A 202 6.64 -11.34 -6.46
N GLY A 203 7.48 -10.35 -6.76
CA GLY A 203 8.72 -10.57 -7.51
C GLY A 203 8.50 -11.17 -8.91
N ASN A 204 9.48 -11.95 -9.36
CA ASN A 204 9.39 -12.74 -10.61
C ASN A 204 8.70 -14.09 -10.33
N ASN A 205 7.47 -14.04 -9.81
CA ASN A 205 6.72 -15.23 -9.42
C ASN A 205 5.32 -15.24 -10.05
N PRO A 206 5.18 -15.73 -11.30
CA PRO A 206 3.89 -15.82 -12.00
C PRO A 206 2.86 -16.71 -11.29
N GLU A 207 3.30 -17.75 -10.60
CA GLU A 207 2.45 -18.65 -9.83
C GLU A 207 1.77 -17.90 -8.68
N ALA A 208 2.56 -17.12 -7.93
CA ALA A 208 2.03 -16.28 -6.85
C ALA A 208 1.07 -15.21 -7.40
N ALA A 209 1.43 -14.52 -8.47
CA ALA A 209 0.56 -13.52 -9.11
C ALA A 209 -0.78 -14.13 -9.55
N THR A 210 -0.74 -15.32 -10.14
CA THR A 210 -1.95 -16.06 -10.56
C THR A 210 -2.83 -16.42 -9.37
N GLU A 211 -2.26 -16.93 -8.29
CA GLU A 211 -3.03 -17.29 -7.08
C GLU A 211 -3.60 -16.05 -6.39
N GLN A 212 -2.84 -14.93 -6.35
CA GLN A 212 -3.31 -13.66 -5.81
C GLN A 212 -4.52 -13.13 -6.60
N LEU A 213 -4.46 -13.11 -7.94
CA LEU A 213 -5.57 -12.70 -8.79
C LEU A 213 -6.81 -13.62 -8.64
N LYS A 214 -6.58 -14.92 -8.50
CA LYS A 214 -7.65 -15.88 -8.26
C LYS A 214 -8.33 -15.63 -6.91
N LEU A 215 -7.57 -15.38 -5.84
CA LEU A 215 -8.11 -15.06 -4.52
C LEU A 215 -8.89 -13.74 -4.55
N LEU A 216 -8.37 -12.69 -5.19
CA LEU A 216 -9.13 -11.44 -5.37
C LEU A 216 -10.49 -11.71 -6.04
N THR A 217 -10.51 -12.50 -7.11
CA THR A 217 -11.74 -12.87 -7.82
C THR A 217 -12.71 -13.63 -6.92
N GLN A 218 -12.23 -14.58 -6.09
CA GLN A 218 -13.06 -15.36 -5.17
C GLN A 218 -13.75 -14.49 -4.11
N TYR A 219 -13.13 -13.38 -3.71
CA TYR A 219 -13.66 -12.44 -2.73
C TYR A 219 -14.33 -11.22 -3.36
N HIS A 220 -14.54 -11.22 -4.68
CA HIS A 220 -15.11 -10.10 -5.43
C HIS A 220 -14.37 -8.78 -5.24
N VAL A 221 -13.05 -8.84 -5.04
CA VAL A 221 -12.18 -7.67 -4.95
C VAL A 221 -11.58 -7.39 -6.33
N SER A 222 -11.64 -6.12 -6.74
CA SER A 222 -11.07 -5.69 -8.01
C SER A 222 -9.53 -5.73 -7.98
N PRO A 223 -8.87 -6.17 -9.07
CA PRO A 223 -7.41 -6.18 -9.15
C PRO A 223 -6.75 -4.81 -8.90
N ASP A 224 -7.46 -3.69 -9.04
CA ASP A 224 -6.92 -2.37 -8.71
C ASP A 224 -6.75 -2.10 -7.21
N ALA A 225 -7.18 -3.04 -6.35
CA ALA A 225 -6.83 -3.09 -4.94
C ALA A 225 -5.42 -3.65 -4.66
N TRP A 226 -4.75 -4.19 -5.68
CA TRP A 226 -3.50 -4.94 -5.54
C TRP A 226 -2.37 -4.33 -6.34
N VAL A 227 -1.18 -4.26 -5.71
CA VAL A 227 0.09 -3.85 -6.30
C VAL A 227 1.00 -5.06 -6.38
N TRP A 228 1.41 -5.42 -7.59
CA TRP A 228 2.48 -6.39 -7.84
C TRP A 228 3.82 -5.72 -7.57
N VAL A 229 4.36 -5.93 -6.38
CA VAL A 229 5.65 -5.38 -5.95
C VAL A 229 6.80 -6.21 -6.52
N HIS A 230 7.91 -5.56 -6.87
CA HIS A 230 9.08 -6.09 -7.57
C HIS A 230 8.78 -6.65 -8.98
N ALA A 231 7.77 -6.09 -9.63
CA ALA A 231 7.44 -6.45 -11.02
C ALA A 231 8.57 -6.11 -12.02
N HIS A 232 9.54 -5.27 -11.62
CA HIS A 232 10.71 -5.00 -12.45
C HIS A 232 11.57 -6.25 -12.72
N LEU A 233 11.51 -7.25 -11.84
CA LEU A 233 12.22 -8.53 -11.98
C LEU A 233 11.59 -9.46 -13.04
N VAL A 234 10.34 -9.22 -13.45
CA VAL A 234 9.64 -10.04 -14.43
C VAL A 234 10.19 -9.74 -15.83
N GLU A 235 10.72 -10.76 -16.49
CA GLU A 235 11.25 -10.64 -17.85
C GLU A 235 10.15 -10.59 -18.92
N ASP A 236 9.08 -11.38 -18.73
CA ASP A 236 7.92 -11.40 -19.62
C ASP A 236 7.03 -10.17 -19.40
N VAL A 237 7.27 -9.12 -20.15
CA VAL A 237 6.51 -7.87 -20.08
C VAL A 237 5.03 -8.08 -20.45
N GLU A 238 4.68 -9.06 -21.30
CA GLU A 238 3.29 -9.32 -21.68
C GLU A 238 2.46 -9.79 -20.48
N LEU A 239 3.06 -10.55 -19.56
CA LEU A 239 2.43 -10.93 -18.31
C LEU A 239 2.08 -9.70 -17.46
N LEU A 240 3.00 -8.74 -17.36
CA LEU A 240 2.77 -7.48 -16.62
C LEU A 240 1.69 -6.62 -17.31
N LEU A 241 1.71 -6.53 -18.63
CA LEU A 241 0.69 -5.81 -19.42
C LEU A 241 -0.70 -6.44 -19.24
N SER A 242 -0.78 -7.76 -19.21
CA SER A 242 -2.02 -8.49 -18.93
C SER A 242 -2.57 -8.19 -17.53
N ALA A 243 -1.71 -8.24 -16.51
CA ALA A 243 -2.09 -7.89 -15.13
C ALA A 243 -2.55 -6.43 -15.02
N ALA A 244 -1.81 -5.49 -15.63
CA ALA A 244 -2.18 -4.08 -15.66
C ALA A 244 -3.53 -3.84 -16.37
N SER A 245 -3.78 -4.55 -17.48
CA SER A 245 -5.05 -4.48 -18.22
C SER A 245 -6.24 -5.02 -17.41
N SER A 246 -6.00 -5.96 -16.50
CA SER A 246 -7.03 -6.43 -15.55
C SER A 246 -7.30 -5.45 -14.40
N GLY A 247 -6.45 -4.42 -14.25
CA GLY A 247 -6.59 -3.39 -13.23
C GLY A 247 -5.45 -3.33 -12.22
N ALA A 248 -4.61 -4.36 -12.11
CA ALA A 248 -3.50 -4.42 -11.16
C ALA A 248 -2.52 -3.24 -11.32
N TRP A 249 -1.89 -2.84 -10.21
CA TRP A 249 -0.79 -1.90 -10.22
C TRP A 249 0.54 -2.63 -10.37
N ILE A 250 1.42 -2.12 -11.19
CA ILE A 250 2.71 -2.72 -11.50
C ILE A 250 3.82 -1.85 -10.89
N SER A 251 4.45 -2.34 -9.82
CA SER A 251 5.53 -1.62 -9.14
C SER A 251 6.89 -2.00 -9.74
N LEU A 252 7.49 -1.03 -10.42
CA LEU A 252 8.86 -1.09 -10.91
C LEU A 252 9.75 -0.41 -9.85
N ASP A 253 10.15 -1.16 -8.84
CA ASP A 253 10.74 -0.65 -7.61
C ASP A 253 12.18 -1.14 -7.35
N GLY A 254 12.96 -1.30 -8.39
CA GLY A 254 14.37 -1.60 -8.33
C GLY A 254 15.23 -0.62 -9.14
N ALA A 255 14.78 0.66 -9.22
CA ALA A 255 15.46 1.65 -10.06
C ALA A 255 16.87 1.99 -9.53
N LYS A 256 17.86 1.90 -10.43
CA LYS A 256 19.28 2.25 -10.18
C LYS A 256 19.82 2.99 -11.39
N GLU A 257 20.92 3.72 -11.22
CA GLU A 257 21.61 4.34 -12.35
C GLU A 257 21.96 3.32 -13.44
N SER A 258 22.39 2.13 -13.02
CA SER A 258 22.86 1.07 -13.94
C SER A 258 21.77 0.43 -14.79
N ASN A 259 20.48 0.55 -14.44
CA ASN A 259 19.38 -0.09 -15.15
C ASN A 259 18.39 0.90 -15.79
N VAL A 260 18.73 2.17 -15.90
CA VAL A 260 17.86 3.23 -16.45
C VAL A 260 17.31 2.88 -17.83
N GLN A 261 18.15 2.34 -18.73
CA GLN A 261 17.69 2.00 -20.08
C GLN A 261 16.70 0.85 -20.10
N GLU A 262 16.87 -0.12 -19.21
CA GLU A 262 15.91 -1.23 -19.04
C GLU A 262 14.55 -0.70 -18.59
N TYR A 263 14.53 0.21 -17.61
CA TYR A 263 13.32 0.87 -17.12
C TYR A 263 12.62 1.66 -18.22
N ILE A 264 13.37 2.44 -19.01
CA ILE A 264 12.81 3.19 -20.16
C ILE A 264 12.13 2.23 -21.13
N ASN A 265 12.80 1.16 -21.51
CA ASN A 265 12.26 0.17 -22.45
C ASN A 265 10.96 -0.47 -21.90
N LYS A 266 10.96 -0.86 -20.61
CA LYS A 266 9.80 -1.47 -19.96
C LYS A 266 8.64 -0.48 -19.85
N ILE A 267 8.88 0.76 -19.41
CA ILE A 267 7.87 1.81 -19.30
C ILE A 267 7.29 2.17 -20.70
N ASP A 268 8.11 2.19 -21.73
CA ASP A 268 7.67 2.47 -23.10
C ASP A 268 6.70 1.40 -23.65
N ARG A 269 6.88 0.14 -23.26
CA ARG A 269 5.92 -0.94 -23.55
C ARG A 269 4.54 -0.62 -22.95
N PHE A 270 4.49 -0.17 -21.70
CA PHE A 270 3.23 0.25 -21.07
C PHE A 270 2.64 1.50 -21.74
N ARG A 271 3.49 2.48 -22.10
CA ARG A 271 3.06 3.67 -22.82
C ARG A 271 2.39 3.31 -24.15
N SER A 272 3.00 2.41 -24.92
CA SER A 272 2.49 1.97 -26.23
C SER A 272 1.15 1.25 -26.15
N GLN A 273 0.81 0.68 -24.99
CA GLN A 273 -0.47 0.03 -24.71
C GLN A 273 -1.46 0.92 -23.93
N ASN A 274 -1.17 2.22 -23.77
CA ASN A 274 -1.97 3.16 -22.96
C ASN A 274 -2.11 2.76 -21.47
N LEU A 275 -1.14 2.03 -20.92
CA LEU A 275 -1.13 1.51 -19.55
C LEU A 275 -0.19 2.25 -18.59
N LEU A 276 0.36 3.42 -18.98
CA LEU A 276 1.18 4.24 -18.10
C LEU A 276 0.50 4.55 -16.75
N HIS A 277 -0.83 4.62 -16.76
CA HIS A 277 -1.63 4.90 -15.57
C HIS A 277 -1.69 3.73 -14.57
N LYS A 278 -0.96 2.64 -14.83
CA LYS A 278 -0.88 1.46 -13.95
C LYS A 278 0.53 1.20 -13.41
N ILE A 279 1.50 2.07 -13.72
CA ILE A 279 2.88 1.91 -13.24
C ILE A 279 3.08 2.71 -11.94
N LEU A 280 3.80 2.11 -11.01
CA LEU A 280 4.39 2.75 -9.84
C LEU A 280 5.92 2.66 -9.95
N LEU A 281 6.65 3.69 -9.47
CA LEU A 281 8.11 3.72 -9.50
C LEU A 281 8.68 3.89 -8.10
N SER A 282 9.73 3.12 -7.78
CA SER A 282 10.51 3.25 -6.56
C SER A 282 11.87 2.56 -6.71
N HIS A 283 12.59 2.35 -5.59
CA HIS A 283 13.94 1.81 -5.61
C HIS A 283 14.11 0.54 -4.79
N ASP A 284 13.19 0.28 -3.84
CA ASP A 284 13.41 -0.69 -2.76
C ASP A 284 14.71 -0.36 -2.00
N GLY A 285 14.92 0.94 -1.77
CA GLY A 285 16.06 1.43 -1.02
C GLY A 285 15.89 1.18 0.48
N ASP A 286 17.00 1.30 1.23
CA ASP A 286 16.93 1.17 2.69
C ASP A 286 17.87 2.19 3.35
N GLY A 287 17.28 3.10 4.13
CA GLY A 287 18.00 4.19 4.77
C GLY A 287 18.87 3.74 5.94
N PHE A 288 18.50 2.66 6.63
CA PHE A 288 19.24 2.11 7.76
C PHE A 288 18.98 0.60 7.90
N PRO A 289 19.55 -0.23 7.02
CA PRO A 289 19.44 -1.68 7.13
C PRO A 289 20.28 -2.19 8.31
N MET A 290 19.69 -2.97 9.22
CA MET A 290 20.44 -3.59 10.30
C MET A 290 21.36 -4.67 9.75
N GLY A 291 22.67 -4.41 9.81
CA GLY A 291 23.72 -5.34 9.37
C GLY A 291 24.13 -5.21 7.91
N GLY A 292 23.71 -4.16 7.21
CA GLY A 292 24.09 -3.83 5.85
C GLY A 292 24.40 -2.36 5.64
N GLU A 293 24.94 -2.02 4.46
CA GLU A 293 25.16 -0.65 4.03
C GLU A 293 23.84 -0.05 3.51
N ILE A 294 23.72 1.29 3.58
CA ILE A 294 22.59 2.03 3.01
C ILE A 294 22.39 1.64 1.54
N ARG A 295 21.14 1.32 1.16
CA ARG A 295 20.72 1.19 -0.24
C ARG A 295 20.07 2.50 -0.66
N GLU A 296 20.79 3.30 -1.46
CA GLU A 296 20.34 4.62 -1.86
C GLU A 296 19.09 4.54 -2.75
N PHE A 297 18.23 5.57 -2.65
CA PHE A 297 16.97 5.70 -3.41
C PHE A 297 16.83 7.09 -4.03
N ASP A 298 17.80 7.51 -4.84
CA ASP A 298 17.78 8.79 -5.55
C ASP A 298 17.93 8.68 -7.08
N ALA A 299 17.99 7.44 -7.61
CA ALA A 299 18.21 7.20 -9.04
C ALA A 299 17.03 7.71 -9.92
N ILE A 300 15.80 7.65 -9.46
CA ILE A 300 14.65 8.11 -10.24
C ILE A 300 14.75 9.60 -10.57
N PRO A 301 14.87 10.53 -9.59
CA PRO A 301 14.97 11.95 -9.92
C PRO A 301 16.30 12.34 -10.60
N ARG A 302 17.38 11.63 -10.31
CA ARG A 302 18.71 12.00 -10.83
C ARG A 302 19.04 11.44 -12.21
N HIS A 303 18.53 10.26 -12.52
CA HIS A 303 18.91 9.52 -13.72
C HIS A 303 17.71 9.11 -14.56
N LEU A 304 16.69 8.47 -13.98
CA LEU A 304 15.59 7.92 -14.76
C LEU A 304 14.70 9.02 -15.38
N ILE A 305 14.25 10.00 -14.61
CA ILE A 305 13.38 11.08 -15.13
C ILE A 305 14.10 11.88 -16.24
N PRO A 306 15.34 12.36 -16.08
CA PRO A 306 16.06 13.03 -17.15
C PRO A 306 16.20 12.17 -18.42
N ALA A 307 16.49 10.87 -18.25
CA ALA A 307 16.58 9.94 -19.37
C ALA A 307 15.22 9.69 -20.03
N MET A 308 14.12 9.57 -19.29
CA MET A 308 12.76 9.47 -19.85
C MET A 308 12.45 10.67 -20.75
N LEU A 309 12.68 11.88 -20.28
CA LEU A 309 12.45 13.11 -21.06
C LEU A 309 13.30 13.14 -22.33
N THR A 310 14.55 12.69 -22.29
CA THR A 310 15.44 12.60 -23.45
C THR A 310 14.98 11.51 -24.45
N ASN A 311 14.30 10.47 -23.95
CA ASN A 311 13.73 9.37 -24.77
C ASN A 311 12.27 9.61 -25.19
N GLY A 312 11.81 10.86 -25.20
CA GLY A 312 10.53 11.26 -25.77
C GLY A 312 9.31 11.02 -24.87
N PHE A 313 9.51 10.80 -23.58
CA PHE A 313 8.43 10.92 -22.60
C PHE A 313 8.18 12.40 -22.30
N THR A 314 6.95 12.74 -22.01
CA THR A 314 6.55 14.11 -21.66
C THR A 314 6.55 14.33 -20.15
N GLU A 315 6.58 15.60 -19.71
CA GLU A 315 6.35 15.95 -18.32
C GLU A 315 5.02 15.39 -17.77
N LYS A 316 4.01 15.24 -18.65
CA LYS A 316 2.72 14.62 -18.28
C LYS A 316 2.86 13.11 -18.00
N ASP A 317 3.71 12.42 -18.74
CA ASP A 317 3.99 10.99 -18.51
C ASP A 317 4.72 10.81 -17.18
N VAL A 318 5.69 11.67 -16.88
CA VAL A 318 6.38 11.69 -15.59
C VAL A 318 5.40 11.99 -14.45
N ASP A 319 4.58 13.04 -14.57
CA ASP A 319 3.54 13.40 -13.59
C ASP A 319 2.53 12.26 -13.38
N GLN A 320 2.14 11.57 -14.49
CA GLN A 320 1.25 10.41 -14.39
C GLN A 320 1.83 9.34 -13.47
N ILE A 321 3.08 8.95 -13.69
CA ILE A 321 3.70 7.83 -12.98
C ILE A 321 4.11 8.22 -11.55
N THR A 322 4.64 9.42 -11.35
CA THR A 322 5.24 9.82 -10.07
C THR A 322 4.28 10.52 -9.11
N VAL A 323 3.16 11.05 -9.62
CA VAL A 323 2.20 11.83 -8.83
C VAL A 323 0.80 11.26 -8.86
N ARG A 324 0.22 11.02 -10.07
CA ARG A 324 -1.18 10.61 -10.17
C ARG A 324 -1.39 9.16 -9.82
N ASN A 325 -0.53 8.27 -10.32
CA ASN A 325 -0.63 6.85 -10.05
C ASN A 325 -0.53 6.51 -8.55
N PRO A 326 0.46 7.03 -7.78
CA PRO A 326 0.51 6.83 -6.34
C PRO A 326 -0.77 7.25 -5.61
N LYS A 327 -1.36 8.39 -5.98
CA LYS A 327 -2.62 8.87 -5.40
C LYS A 327 -3.76 7.90 -5.66
N GLU A 328 -3.91 7.46 -6.91
CA GLU A 328 -4.99 6.59 -7.32
C GLU A 328 -4.84 5.18 -6.75
N ALA A 329 -3.60 4.66 -6.73
CA ALA A 329 -3.29 3.34 -6.19
C ALA A 329 -3.56 3.24 -4.69
N PHE A 330 -3.19 4.26 -3.92
CA PHE A 330 -3.18 4.19 -2.46
C PHE A 330 -4.27 5.03 -1.77
N MET A 331 -5.12 5.71 -2.51
CA MET A 331 -6.30 6.34 -1.94
C MET A 331 -7.15 5.30 -1.21
N ILE A 332 -7.47 5.58 0.07
CA ILE A 332 -8.28 4.68 0.90
C ILE A 332 -9.70 4.60 0.32
N ARG A 333 -10.00 3.47 -0.28
CA ARG A 333 -11.32 3.12 -0.82
C ARG A 333 -11.45 1.62 -1.01
N THR A 334 -12.62 1.07 -0.74
CA THR A 334 -12.92 -0.32 -1.08
C THR A 334 -13.10 -0.45 -2.60
N ARG A 335 -12.47 -1.46 -3.18
CA ARG A 335 -12.48 -1.78 -4.62
C ARG A 335 -13.04 -3.18 -4.81
N THR A 336 -14.27 -3.26 -5.30
CA THR A 336 -14.97 -4.52 -5.55
C THR A 336 -15.28 -4.66 -7.04
N THR A 337 -15.43 -5.91 -7.49
CA THR A 337 -16.07 -6.22 -8.78
C THR A 337 -17.57 -6.30 -8.54
N ASP A 338 -18.34 -5.70 -9.44
CA ASP A 338 -19.82 -5.79 -9.44
C ASP A 338 -20.30 -7.23 -9.66
#